data_6398fdfda7bd0b806fec1fb2117b398b
#
_entry.id   6398fdfda7bd0b806fec1fb2117b398b
#
_cell.length_a   1.000
_cell.length_b   1.000
_cell.length_c   1.000
_cell.angle_alpha   90.00
_cell.angle_beta   90.00
_cell.angle_gamma   90.00
#
_symmetry.space_group_name_H-M   'P 1'
#
loop_
_entity.id
_entity.type
_entity.pdbx_description
1 polymer ?
#
loop_
_entity_poly.entity_id
_entity_poly.type
_entity_poly.pdbx_seq_one_letter_code
_entity_poly.pdbx_strand_id
1 'polypeptide(L)'
;MEKAVLLALAASLCTATASVCQRAGARNTGPAAGGFDARLIVRLARQPTWLLGIAAMIGGFIFQVTALHFGELGLVQPILAAELLFVFGYLAVAGSRRPKPRDWLAVAGMSAGLGVFLRLAAPSGGRLHAPGHSWLLAGLVTGGVVLTALAVAFGLRGRRGTSGSRRAAVLGR
;
A
#
# COMPACT_ATOMS: atom_id res chain seq x y z
N MET A 1 23.33 -5.50 -13.34
CA MET A 1 22.04 -6.19 -13.12
C MET A 1 21.91 -6.74 -11.70
N GLU A 2 22.90 -7.46 -11.17
CA GLU A 2 22.84 -8.03 -9.81
C GLU A 2 22.56 -6.98 -8.70
N LYS A 3 23.22 -5.83 -8.76
CA LYS A 3 23.02 -4.74 -7.79
C LYS A 3 21.58 -4.23 -7.78
N ALA A 4 20.97 -4.08 -8.96
CA ALA A 4 19.58 -3.63 -9.07
C ALA A 4 18.61 -4.65 -8.47
N VAL A 5 18.84 -5.94 -8.69
CA VAL A 5 18.02 -7.04 -8.14
C VAL A 5 18.14 -7.08 -6.62
N LEU A 6 19.37 -7.02 -6.07
CA LEU A 6 19.59 -7.02 -4.62
C LEU A 6 18.95 -5.81 -3.93
N LEU A 7 19.10 -4.62 -4.54
CA LEU A 7 18.50 -3.40 -4.02
C LEU A 7 16.97 -3.44 -4.08
N ALA A 8 16.39 -3.98 -5.16
CA ALA A 8 14.95 -4.15 -5.30
C ALA A 8 14.39 -5.17 -4.28
N LEU A 9 15.12 -6.27 -4.01
CA LEU A 9 14.76 -7.21 -2.95
C LEU A 9 14.86 -6.58 -1.57
N ALA A 10 15.91 -5.79 -1.31
CA ALA A 10 16.03 -5.06 -0.05
C ALA A 10 14.89 -4.04 0.11
N ALA A 11 14.52 -3.33 -0.96
CA ALA A 11 13.39 -2.42 -0.97
C ALA A 11 12.09 -3.14 -0.63
N SER A 12 11.79 -4.26 -1.30
CA SER A 12 10.57 -5.04 -1.06
C SER A 12 10.51 -5.64 0.36
N LEU A 13 11.64 -6.04 0.92
CA LEU A 13 11.71 -6.50 2.32
C LEU A 13 11.46 -5.36 3.31
N CYS A 14 12.02 -4.17 3.06
CA CYS A 14 11.80 -2.99 3.89
C CYS A 14 10.34 -2.54 3.83
N THR A 15 9.70 -2.50 2.65
CA THR A 15 8.29 -2.12 2.51
C THR A 15 7.36 -3.15 3.14
N ALA A 16 7.66 -4.44 3.03
CA ALA A 16 6.94 -5.50 3.74
C ALA A 16 7.03 -5.33 5.26
N THR A 17 8.23 -5.06 5.78
CA THR A 17 8.46 -4.79 7.20
C THR A 17 7.69 -3.55 7.64
N ALA A 18 7.70 -2.48 6.84
CA ALA A 18 6.93 -1.26 7.10
C ALA A 18 5.44 -1.54 7.21
N SER A 19 4.88 -2.29 6.26
CA SER A 19 3.46 -2.65 6.23
C SER A 19 3.03 -3.43 7.48
N VAL A 20 3.84 -4.40 7.90
CA VAL A 20 3.57 -5.23 9.10
C VAL A 20 3.70 -4.40 10.39
N CYS A 21 4.75 -3.60 10.52
CA CYS A 21 4.99 -2.75 11.69
C CYS A 21 3.94 -1.65 11.84
N GLN A 22 3.55 -0.98 10.76
CA GLN A 22 2.50 0.04 10.78
C GLN A 22 1.16 -0.56 11.17
N ARG A 23 0.81 -1.75 10.64
CA ARG A 23 -0.40 -2.46 11.02
C ARG A 23 -0.39 -2.90 12.48
N ALA A 24 0.74 -3.37 13.00
CA ALA A 24 0.89 -3.73 14.41
C ALA A 24 0.77 -2.50 15.31
N GLY A 25 1.44 -1.39 14.97
CA GLY A 25 1.35 -0.14 15.69
C GLY A 25 -0.08 0.43 15.71
N ALA A 26 -0.79 0.37 14.58
CA ALA A 26 -2.18 0.81 14.50
C ALA A 26 -3.14 -0.03 15.37
N ARG A 27 -2.91 -1.36 15.46
CA ARG A 27 -3.70 -2.23 16.33
C ARG A 27 -3.48 -1.92 17.81
N ASN A 28 -2.24 -1.62 18.21
CA ASN A 28 -1.89 -1.34 19.59
C ASN A 28 -2.44 0.02 20.08
N THR A 29 -2.81 0.91 19.17
CA THR A 29 -3.38 2.22 19.52
C THR A 29 -4.87 2.18 19.84
N GLY A 30 -5.54 1.06 19.57
CA GLY A 30 -6.97 0.86 19.83
C GLY A 30 -7.90 1.52 18.80
N PRO A 31 -9.19 1.19 18.83
CA PRO A 31 -10.17 1.80 17.93
C PRO A 31 -10.35 3.28 18.25
N ALA A 32 -10.36 4.13 17.21
CA ALA A 32 -10.76 5.53 17.37
C ALA A 32 -12.24 5.59 17.77
N ALA A 33 -12.54 6.09 18.94
CA ALA A 33 -13.90 6.35 19.38
C ALA A 33 -14.48 7.52 18.57
N GLY A 34 -15.03 7.22 17.39
CA GLY A 34 -15.88 8.18 16.67
C GLY A 34 -15.15 9.19 15.78
N GLY A 35 -14.48 8.75 14.71
CA GLY A 35 -14.03 9.65 13.64
C GLY A 35 -12.52 9.96 13.64
N PHE A 36 -12.12 10.92 12.82
CA PHE A 36 -10.74 11.33 12.63
C PHE A 36 -10.31 12.17 13.87
N ASP A 37 -9.63 11.55 14.83
CA ASP A 37 -9.15 12.21 16.03
C ASP A 37 -7.66 12.53 15.87
N ALA A 38 -7.29 13.83 15.96
CA ALA A 38 -5.90 14.27 15.92
C ALA A 38 -5.04 13.61 17.02
N ARG A 39 -5.65 13.27 18.16
CA ARG A 39 -5.01 12.53 19.25
C ARG A 39 -4.55 11.13 18.81
N LEU A 40 -5.25 10.49 17.88
CA LEU A 40 -4.86 9.19 17.32
C LEU A 40 -3.54 9.31 16.56
N ILE A 41 -3.37 10.37 15.77
CA ILE A 41 -2.13 10.63 15.01
C ILE A 41 -0.95 10.81 15.97
N VAL A 42 -1.14 11.57 17.04
CA VAL A 42 -0.10 11.79 18.06
C VAL A 42 0.24 10.48 18.80
N ARG A 43 -0.74 9.65 19.09
CA ARG A 43 -0.51 8.32 19.69
C ARG A 43 0.26 7.40 18.75
N LEU A 44 -0.10 7.36 17.46
CA LEU A 44 0.62 6.60 16.44
C LEU A 44 2.07 7.08 16.30
N ALA A 45 2.28 8.41 16.24
CA ALA A 45 3.61 9.01 16.15
C ALA A 45 4.51 8.74 17.38
N ARG A 46 3.93 8.33 18.51
CA ARG A 46 4.68 7.92 19.72
C ARG A 46 4.86 6.40 19.84
N GLN A 47 4.25 5.63 18.95
CA GLN A 47 4.37 4.18 18.96
C GLN A 47 5.68 3.73 18.31
N PRO A 48 6.60 3.07 19.03
CA PRO A 48 7.91 2.70 18.49
C PRO A 48 7.80 1.72 17.32
N THR A 49 6.86 0.78 17.36
CA THR A 49 6.58 -0.14 16.25
C THR A 49 6.09 0.59 15.00
N TRP A 50 5.28 1.63 15.14
CA TRP A 50 4.81 2.43 14.02
C TRP A 50 5.94 3.27 13.43
N LEU A 51 6.78 3.89 14.29
CA LEU A 51 7.98 4.64 13.87
C LEU A 51 8.99 3.76 13.15
N LEU A 52 9.20 2.52 13.64
CA LEU A 52 10.02 1.53 12.94
C LEU A 52 9.47 1.26 11.53
N GLY A 53 8.15 1.15 11.40
CA GLY A 53 7.49 1.00 10.10
C GLY A 53 7.75 2.19 9.17
N ILE A 54 7.72 3.41 9.68
CA ILE A 54 8.06 4.62 8.90
C ILE A 54 9.53 4.62 8.48
N ALA A 55 10.44 4.31 9.40
CA ALA A 55 11.87 4.21 9.09
C ALA A 55 12.15 3.15 8.02
N ALA A 56 11.51 1.98 8.13
CA ALA A 56 11.60 0.92 7.13
C ALA A 56 11.03 1.37 5.77
N MET A 57 9.93 2.12 5.74
CA MET A 57 9.36 2.67 4.52
C MET A 57 10.32 3.64 3.82
N ILE A 58 10.95 4.54 4.58
CA ILE A 58 11.97 5.47 4.05
C ILE A 58 13.16 4.70 3.51
N GLY A 59 13.67 3.71 4.25
CA GLY A 59 14.75 2.84 3.79
C GLY A 59 14.38 2.09 2.50
N GLY A 60 13.18 1.53 2.43
CA GLY A 60 12.65 0.89 1.25
C GLY A 60 12.62 1.81 0.04
N PHE A 61 12.17 3.06 0.23
CA PHE A 61 12.17 4.07 -0.83
C PHE A 61 13.59 4.39 -1.33
N ILE A 62 14.55 4.55 -0.43
CA ILE A 62 15.96 4.80 -0.80
C ILE A 62 16.51 3.63 -1.62
N PHE A 63 16.29 2.39 -1.18
CA PHE A 63 16.71 1.21 -1.92
C PHE A 63 16.02 1.11 -3.28
N GLN A 64 14.73 1.46 -3.38
CA GLN A 64 13.98 1.47 -4.62
C GLN A 64 14.53 2.48 -5.62
N VAL A 65 14.77 3.72 -5.19
CA VAL A 65 15.35 4.77 -6.04
C VAL A 65 16.75 4.34 -6.52
N THR A 66 17.55 3.77 -5.62
CA THR A 66 18.88 3.27 -5.96
C THR A 66 18.80 2.08 -6.92
N ALA A 67 17.85 1.17 -6.73
CA ALA A 67 17.64 0.04 -7.65
C ALA A 67 17.30 0.52 -9.06
N LEU A 68 16.43 1.53 -9.18
CA LEU A 68 16.04 2.14 -10.46
C LEU A 68 17.19 2.91 -11.12
N HIS A 69 18.17 3.37 -10.35
CA HIS A 69 19.39 3.98 -10.91
C HIS A 69 20.29 2.93 -11.60
N PHE A 70 20.33 1.70 -11.08
CA PHE A 70 21.18 0.62 -11.61
C PHE A 70 20.43 -0.37 -12.52
N GLY A 71 19.11 -0.31 -12.59
CA GLY A 71 18.29 -1.24 -13.36
C GLY A 71 17.11 -0.60 -14.05
N GLU A 72 16.61 -1.28 -15.06
CA GLU A 72 15.43 -0.84 -15.79
C GLU A 72 14.15 -1.04 -14.97
N LEU A 73 13.18 -0.14 -15.17
CA LEU A 73 11.87 -0.18 -14.51
C LEU A 73 11.18 -1.55 -14.71
N GLY A 74 11.31 -2.12 -15.92
CA GLY A 74 10.72 -3.42 -16.26
C GLY A 74 11.29 -4.59 -15.47
N LEU A 75 12.51 -4.47 -14.93
CA LEU A 75 13.13 -5.47 -14.06
C LEU A 75 12.78 -5.21 -12.58
N VAL A 76 12.85 -3.95 -12.15
CA VAL A 76 12.70 -3.57 -10.75
C VAL A 76 11.27 -3.76 -10.27
N GLN A 77 10.26 -3.40 -11.06
CA GLN A 77 8.85 -3.46 -10.67
C GLN A 77 8.34 -4.86 -10.31
N PRO A 78 8.62 -5.94 -11.08
CA PRO A 78 8.22 -7.29 -10.70
C PRO A 78 8.87 -7.76 -9.39
N ILE A 79 10.12 -7.33 -9.15
CA ILE A 79 10.84 -7.69 -7.92
C ILE A 79 10.23 -6.98 -6.71
N LEU A 80 9.80 -5.73 -6.87
CA LEU A 80 9.08 -5.00 -5.81
C LEU A 80 7.75 -5.67 -5.46
N ALA A 81 7.07 -6.32 -6.41
CA ALA A 81 5.86 -7.09 -6.12
C ALA A 81 6.11 -8.29 -5.18
N ALA A 82 7.37 -8.73 -5.02
CA ALA A 82 7.74 -9.72 -4.01
C ALA A 82 7.51 -9.23 -2.57
N GLU A 83 7.24 -7.95 -2.34
CA GLU A 83 6.79 -7.42 -1.05
C GLU A 83 5.65 -8.24 -0.46
N LEU A 84 4.68 -8.64 -1.28
CA LEU A 84 3.56 -9.45 -0.84
C LEU A 84 3.99 -10.81 -0.30
N LEU A 85 4.98 -11.46 -0.94
CA LEU A 85 5.53 -12.72 -0.45
C LEU A 85 6.18 -12.56 0.92
N PHE A 86 6.91 -11.47 1.13
CA PHE A 86 7.52 -11.16 2.43
C PHE A 86 6.46 -10.84 3.48
N VAL A 87 5.42 -10.08 3.16
CA VAL A 87 4.29 -9.82 4.08
C VAL A 87 3.62 -11.12 4.50
N PHE A 88 3.34 -12.02 3.55
CA PHE A 88 2.77 -13.33 3.88
C PHE A 88 3.72 -14.19 4.71
N GLY A 89 5.01 -14.17 4.40
CA GLY A 89 6.04 -14.83 5.19
C GLY A 89 6.05 -14.36 6.65
N TYR A 90 6.05 -13.04 6.86
CA TYR A 90 5.94 -12.45 8.21
C TYR A 90 4.68 -12.88 8.95
N LEU A 91 3.53 -12.86 8.29
CA LEU A 91 2.25 -13.26 8.91
C LEU A 91 2.22 -14.76 9.25
N ALA A 92 2.84 -15.60 8.44
CA ALA A 92 2.95 -17.03 8.70
C ALA A 92 3.85 -17.32 9.92
N VAL A 93 4.99 -16.63 10.03
CA VAL A 93 5.94 -16.78 11.14
C VAL A 93 5.38 -16.19 12.43
N ALA A 94 4.72 -15.02 12.35
CA ALA A 94 4.14 -14.36 13.52
C ALA A 94 2.92 -15.10 14.10
N GLY A 95 2.47 -16.21 13.50
CA GLY A 95 1.37 -17.02 13.99
C GLY A 95 -0.01 -16.35 14.02
N SER A 96 -0.07 -15.06 13.60
CA SER A 96 -1.28 -14.24 13.70
C SER A 96 -2.40 -14.71 12.76
N ARG A 97 -2.06 -15.35 11.67
CA ARG A 97 -2.96 -16.03 10.73
C ARG A 97 -2.13 -16.98 9.86
N ARG A 98 -2.48 -18.24 9.82
CA ARG A 98 -1.93 -19.15 8.79
C ARG A 98 -2.56 -18.78 7.45
N PRO A 99 -1.76 -18.34 6.45
CA PRO A 99 -2.28 -18.04 5.12
C PRO A 99 -2.94 -19.32 4.56
N LYS A 100 -4.13 -19.16 4.00
CA LYS A 100 -4.80 -20.27 3.32
C LYS A 100 -4.11 -20.54 1.98
N PRO A 101 -4.18 -21.76 1.44
CA PRO A 101 -3.62 -22.07 0.12
C PRO A 101 -4.11 -21.11 -0.99
N ARG A 102 -5.34 -20.60 -0.85
CA ARG A 102 -5.92 -19.62 -1.77
C ARG A 102 -5.16 -18.29 -1.77
N ASP A 103 -4.65 -17.87 -0.61
CA ASP A 103 -3.91 -16.63 -0.47
C ASP A 103 -2.56 -16.72 -1.21
N TRP A 104 -1.91 -17.89 -1.13
CA TRP A 104 -0.69 -18.18 -1.90
C TRP A 104 -0.93 -18.22 -3.40
N LEU A 105 -2.06 -18.82 -3.83
CA LEU A 105 -2.46 -18.82 -5.24
C LEU A 105 -2.73 -17.40 -5.75
N ALA A 106 -3.38 -16.55 -4.95
CA ALA A 106 -3.64 -15.17 -5.32
C ALA A 106 -2.33 -14.37 -5.49
N VAL A 107 -1.38 -14.52 -4.56
CA VAL A 107 -0.07 -13.85 -4.64
C VAL A 107 0.73 -14.36 -5.83
N ALA A 108 0.79 -15.68 -6.03
CA ALA A 108 1.49 -16.26 -7.17
C ALA A 108 0.86 -15.83 -8.50
N GLY A 109 -0.47 -15.82 -8.59
CA GLY A 109 -1.20 -15.36 -9.77
C GLY A 109 -0.95 -13.88 -10.07
N MET A 110 -0.95 -13.03 -9.05
CA MET A 110 -0.65 -11.60 -9.19
C MET A 110 0.80 -11.38 -9.65
N SER A 111 1.76 -12.08 -9.05
CA SER A 111 3.18 -11.96 -9.42
C SER A 111 3.43 -12.47 -10.84
N ALA A 112 2.83 -13.60 -11.21
CA ALA A 112 2.91 -14.13 -12.56
C ALA A 112 2.24 -13.21 -13.58
N GLY A 113 1.05 -12.70 -13.28
CA GLY A 113 0.32 -11.76 -14.13
C GLY A 113 1.11 -10.48 -14.38
N LEU A 114 1.73 -9.91 -13.33
CA LEU A 114 2.59 -8.74 -13.47
C LEU A 114 3.84 -9.06 -14.31
N GLY A 115 4.47 -10.21 -14.10
CA GLY A 115 5.62 -10.63 -14.89
C GLY A 115 5.29 -10.82 -16.38
N VAL A 116 4.15 -11.44 -16.68
CA VAL A 116 3.65 -11.59 -18.06
C VAL A 116 3.31 -10.24 -18.66
N PHE A 117 2.61 -9.36 -17.93
CA PHE A 117 2.28 -8.02 -18.37
C PHE A 117 3.54 -7.23 -18.76
N LEU A 118 4.57 -7.24 -17.89
CA LEU A 118 5.81 -6.50 -18.15
C LEU A 118 6.59 -7.08 -19.34
N ARG A 119 6.55 -8.40 -19.53
CA ARG A 119 7.15 -9.01 -20.73
C ARG A 119 6.42 -8.65 -22.00
N LEU A 120 5.08 -8.65 -21.97
CA LEU A 120 4.26 -8.31 -23.15
C LEU A 120 4.28 -6.80 -23.45
N ALA A 121 4.25 -5.97 -22.43
CA ALA A 121 4.34 -4.52 -22.56
C ALA A 121 5.71 -4.08 -23.10
N ALA A 122 6.75 -4.93 -22.95
CA ALA A 122 8.12 -4.70 -23.41
C ALA A 122 8.48 -3.21 -23.36
N PRO A 123 8.61 -2.60 -22.17
CA PRO A 123 8.89 -1.19 -22.04
C PRO A 123 10.30 -0.92 -22.58
N SER A 124 10.42 -0.88 -23.90
CA SER A 124 11.63 -0.54 -24.61
C SER A 124 11.74 0.99 -24.62
N GLY A 125 12.75 1.51 -23.94
CA GLY A 125 13.18 2.90 -24.04
C GLY A 125 12.09 3.91 -23.74
N GLY A 126 11.66 3.99 -22.47
CA GLY A 126 10.74 5.04 -22.04
C GLY A 126 11.30 6.41 -22.42
N ARG A 127 10.46 7.27 -22.97
CA ARG A 127 10.85 8.67 -23.22
C ARG A 127 11.19 9.29 -21.88
N LEU A 128 12.47 9.65 -21.70
CA LEU A 128 12.96 10.30 -20.46
C LEU A 128 12.31 11.66 -20.21
N HIS A 129 11.64 12.24 -21.23
CA HIS A 129 10.95 13.51 -21.14
C HIS A 129 9.53 13.37 -21.70
N ALA A 130 8.56 13.21 -20.80
CA ALA A 130 7.18 13.43 -21.18
C ALA A 130 6.91 14.95 -21.21
N PRO A 131 6.19 15.48 -22.22
CA PRO A 131 5.83 16.89 -22.26
C PRO A 131 5.00 17.26 -21.03
N GLY A 132 5.23 18.47 -20.49
CA GLY A 132 4.64 18.92 -19.22
C GLY A 132 3.10 18.79 -19.16
N HIS A 133 2.41 18.94 -20.30
CA HIS A 133 0.96 18.75 -20.37
C HIS A 133 0.50 17.31 -20.07
N SER A 134 1.32 16.29 -20.39
CA SER A 134 1.00 14.88 -20.08
C SER A 134 1.03 14.63 -18.57
N TRP A 135 1.94 15.27 -17.85
CA TRP A 135 1.99 15.21 -16.39
C TRP A 135 0.81 15.92 -15.73
N LEU A 136 0.39 17.07 -16.28
CA LEU A 136 -0.80 17.78 -15.83
C LEU A 136 -2.07 16.95 -16.05
N LEU A 137 -2.23 16.36 -17.23
CA LEU A 137 -3.35 15.48 -17.52
C LEU A 137 -3.39 14.26 -16.60
N ALA A 138 -2.27 13.58 -16.42
CA ALA A 138 -2.16 12.43 -15.51
C ALA A 138 -2.53 12.85 -14.07
N GLY A 139 -2.02 14.00 -13.60
CA GLY A 139 -2.32 14.54 -12.29
C GLY A 139 -3.80 14.89 -12.12
N LEU A 140 -4.41 15.54 -13.10
CA LEU A 140 -5.84 15.91 -13.09
C LEU A 140 -6.74 14.67 -13.11
N VAL A 141 -6.45 13.68 -13.96
CA VAL A 141 -7.21 12.43 -14.03
C VAL A 141 -7.10 11.66 -12.72
N THR A 142 -5.88 11.46 -12.21
CA THR A 142 -5.64 10.75 -10.95
C THR A 142 -6.29 11.49 -9.78
N GLY A 143 -6.08 12.80 -9.68
CA GLY A 143 -6.70 13.64 -8.65
C GLY A 143 -8.23 13.61 -8.72
N GLY A 144 -8.80 13.69 -9.91
CA GLY A 144 -10.24 13.60 -10.14
C GLY A 144 -10.82 12.25 -9.68
N VAL A 145 -10.16 11.15 -10.03
CA VAL A 145 -10.56 9.79 -9.57
C VAL A 145 -10.50 9.68 -8.05
N VAL A 146 -9.41 10.13 -7.43
CA VAL A 146 -9.26 10.10 -5.97
C VAL A 146 -10.31 10.95 -5.28
N LEU A 147 -10.54 12.19 -5.74
CA LEU A 147 -11.56 13.08 -5.17
C LEU A 147 -12.96 12.50 -5.31
N THR A 148 -13.28 11.91 -6.46
CA THR A 148 -14.58 11.26 -6.69
C THR A 148 -14.74 10.05 -5.77
N ALA A 149 -13.72 9.21 -5.63
CA ALA A 149 -13.76 8.07 -4.73
C ALA A 149 -13.94 8.51 -3.26
N LEU A 150 -13.26 9.56 -2.83
CA LEU A 150 -13.42 10.14 -1.50
C LEU A 150 -14.81 10.72 -1.30
N ALA A 151 -15.34 11.50 -2.27
CA ALA A 151 -16.68 12.08 -2.19
C ALA A 151 -17.76 10.99 -2.08
N VAL A 152 -17.64 9.91 -2.86
CA VAL A 152 -18.53 8.74 -2.77
C VAL A 152 -18.41 8.06 -1.40
N ALA A 153 -17.18 7.84 -0.92
CA ALA A 153 -16.96 7.21 0.38
C ALA A 153 -17.54 8.03 1.55
N PHE A 154 -17.37 9.34 1.53
CA PHE A 154 -17.95 10.24 2.54
C PHE A 154 -19.46 10.38 2.40
N GLY A 155 -19.99 10.46 1.18
CA GLY A 155 -21.44 10.52 0.91
C GLY A 155 -22.17 9.25 1.38
N LEU A 156 -21.59 8.08 1.19
CA LEU A 156 -22.14 6.81 1.68
C LEU A 156 -22.09 6.69 3.21
N ARG A 157 -21.05 7.26 3.86
CA ARG A 157 -20.98 7.32 5.33
C ARG A 157 -22.04 8.24 5.93
N GLY A 158 -22.28 9.41 5.34
CA GLY A 158 -23.33 10.33 5.77
C GLY A 158 -24.74 9.72 5.71
N ARG A 159 -25.03 8.94 4.67
CA ARG A 159 -26.33 8.25 4.52
C ARG A 159 -26.56 7.13 5.53
N ARG A 160 -25.52 6.43 5.97
CA ARG A 160 -25.64 5.38 7.00
C ARG A 160 -25.90 5.94 8.40
N GLY A 161 -25.41 7.13 8.72
CA GLY A 161 -25.65 7.80 10.00
C GLY A 161 -27.11 8.24 10.17
N THR A 162 -27.77 8.72 9.12
CA THR A 162 -29.17 9.19 9.17
C THR A 162 -30.20 8.07 9.18
N SER A 163 -29.88 6.90 8.63
CA SER A 163 -30.79 5.73 8.63
C SER A 163 -30.89 5.04 10.00
N GLY A 164 -29.84 5.06 10.79
CA GLY A 164 -29.82 4.48 12.15
C GLY A 164 -30.67 5.30 13.14
N SER A 165 -30.62 6.61 13.04
CA SER A 165 -31.37 7.51 13.94
C SER A 165 -32.89 7.45 13.69
N ARG A 166 -33.33 7.26 12.45
CA ARG A 166 -34.77 7.12 12.13
C ARG A 166 -35.36 5.79 12.62
N ARG A 167 -34.59 4.69 12.62
CA ARG A 167 -35.06 3.40 13.15
C ARG A 167 -35.19 3.39 14.67
N ALA A 168 -34.29 4.08 15.39
CA ALA A 168 -34.39 4.22 16.84
C ALA A 168 -35.59 5.06 17.27
N ALA A 169 -35.97 6.09 16.51
CA ALA A 169 -37.12 6.94 16.78
C ALA A 169 -38.50 6.25 16.53
N VAL A 170 -38.53 5.19 15.70
CA VAL A 170 -39.80 4.45 15.39
C VAL A 170 -40.02 3.31 16.38
N LEU A 171 -39.02 2.78 17.01
CA LEU A 171 -39.10 1.67 18.00
C LEU A 171 -39.27 2.15 19.47
N GLY A 172 -39.26 3.46 19.69
CA GLY A 172 -39.41 4.08 21.02
C GLY A 172 -40.83 4.66 21.31
N ARG A 173 -41.86 4.22 20.57
CA ARG A 173 -43.25 4.56 20.87
C ARG A 173 -44.07 3.32 21.22
#